data_36d300e4279dd8ff46b8a7fd61a49517
#
_entry.id   36d300e4279dd8ff46b8a7fd61a49517
#
_cell.length_a   1.000
_cell.length_b   1.000
_cell.length_c   1.000
_cell.angle_alpha   90.00
_cell.angle_beta   90.00
_cell.angle_gamma   90.00
#
_symmetry.space_group_name_H-M   'P 1'
#
loop_
_entity.id
_entity.type
_entity.pdbx_description
1 polymer ?
#
loop_
_entity_poly.entity_id
_entity_poly.type
_entity_poly.pdbx_seq_one_letter_code
_entity_poly.pdbx_strand_id
1 'polypeptide(L)'
;MELTETVYDTARILIEASNQIRSGLADAGLSLDECPKIKKALKNVGIAIDDLQDICEKENICPFCGGDIEEEEIQEDCGIYVRRKCTKCGEEF
;
A
#
# COMPACT_ATOMS: atom_id res chain seq x y z
N MET A 1 -3.07 -18.32 -11.29
CA MET A 1 -2.75 -17.22 -10.36
C MET A 1 -3.98 -16.32 -10.25
N GLU A 2 -4.38 -16.02 -9.05
CA GLU A 2 -5.50 -15.13 -8.84
C GLU A 2 -5.08 -13.67 -9.08
N LEU A 3 -6.02 -12.87 -9.58
CA LEU A 3 -5.79 -11.45 -9.84
C LEU A 3 -5.34 -10.71 -8.58
N THR A 4 -5.90 -11.04 -7.43
CA THR A 4 -5.57 -10.43 -6.14
C THR A 4 -4.11 -10.62 -5.74
N GLU A 5 -3.53 -11.81 -5.95
CA GLU A 5 -2.12 -12.06 -5.75
C GLU A 5 -1.25 -11.21 -6.67
N THR A 6 -1.63 -11.12 -7.95
CA THR A 6 -0.93 -10.31 -8.94
C THR A 6 -0.93 -8.82 -8.55
N VAL A 7 -2.07 -8.33 -8.09
CA VAL A 7 -2.21 -6.93 -7.63
C VAL A 7 -1.32 -6.67 -6.42
N TYR A 8 -1.33 -7.55 -5.44
CA TYR A 8 -0.50 -7.44 -4.24
C TYR A 8 1.00 -7.44 -4.59
N ASP A 9 1.44 -8.39 -5.41
CA ASP A 9 2.84 -8.52 -5.81
C ASP A 9 3.30 -7.27 -6.59
N THR A 10 2.47 -6.78 -7.49
CA THR A 10 2.77 -5.58 -8.27
C THR A 10 2.92 -4.35 -7.36
N ALA A 11 2.04 -4.19 -6.38
CA ALA A 11 2.15 -3.09 -5.41
C ALA A 11 3.47 -3.17 -4.64
N ARG A 12 3.87 -4.35 -4.21
CA ARG A 12 5.15 -4.57 -3.49
C ARG A 12 6.34 -4.22 -4.35
N ILE A 13 6.35 -4.62 -5.61
CA ILE A 13 7.43 -4.31 -6.57
C ILE A 13 7.54 -2.80 -6.75
N LEU A 14 6.43 -2.10 -6.91
CA LEU A 14 6.42 -0.64 -7.07
C LEU A 14 6.93 0.07 -5.81
N ILE A 15 6.58 -0.40 -4.64
CA ILE A 15 7.09 0.15 -3.37
C ILE A 15 8.61 0.00 -3.29
N GLU A 16 9.14 -1.17 -3.60
CA GLU A 16 10.58 -1.41 -3.60
C GLU A 16 11.31 -0.55 -4.62
N ALA A 17 10.80 -0.47 -5.84
CA ALA A 17 11.38 0.37 -6.90
C ALA A 17 11.41 1.85 -6.49
N SER A 18 10.33 2.35 -5.90
CA SER A 18 10.24 3.72 -5.37
C SER A 18 11.30 3.99 -4.31
N ASN A 19 11.47 3.05 -3.37
CA ASN A 19 12.46 3.17 -2.31
C ASN A 19 13.90 3.16 -2.84
N GLN A 20 14.18 2.32 -3.85
CA GLN A 20 15.49 2.27 -4.51
C GLN A 20 15.84 3.59 -5.19
N ILE A 21 14.89 4.22 -5.87
CA ILE A 21 15.08 5.52 -6.51
C ILE A 21 15.40 6.59 -5.47
N ARG A 22 14.66 6.62 -4.36
CA ARG A 22 14.89 7.57 -3.27
C ARG A 22 16.25 7.38 -2.62
N SER A 23 16.66 6.13 -2.40
CA SER A 23 17.98 5.80 -1.88
C SER A 23 19.09 6.25 -2.83
N GLY A 24 18.92 6.02 -4.13
CA GLY A 24 19.89 6.47 -5.14
C GLY A 24 20.05 7.99 -5.18
N LEU A 25 18.96 8.74 -5.03
CA LEU A 25 19.00 10.20 -4.95
C LEU A 25 19.74 10.67 -3.70
N ALA A 26 19.49 10.05 -2.56
CA ALA A 26 20.17 10.37 -1.31
C ALA A 26 21.68 10.10 -1.40
N ASP A 27 22.07 8.97 -1.97
CA ASP A 27 23.48 8.61 -2.18
C ASP A 27 24.19 9.58 -3.13
N ALA A 28 23.49 10.09 -4.13
CA ALA A 28 24.01 11.08 -5.06
C ALA A 28 24.01 12.52 -4.50
N GLY A 29 23.43 12.74 -3.32
CA GLY A 29 23.28 14.07 -2.73
C GLY A 29 22.27 14.96 -3.44
N LEU A 30 21.31 14.37 -4.15
CA LEU A 30 20.30 15.10 -4.91
C LEU A 30 18.96 15.11 -4.15
N SER A 31 18.23 16.23 -4.28
CA SER A 31 16.85 16.32 -3.79
C SER A 31 15.85 16.06 -4.91
N LEU A 32 14.61 15.74 -4.56
CA LEU A 32 13.52 15.58 -5.54
C LEU A 32 13.26 16.89 -6.31
N ASP A 33 13.44 18.04 -5.66
CA ASP A 33 13.24 19.34 -6.30
C ASP A 33 14.28 19.64 -7.39
N GLU A 34 15.45 19.03 -7.28
CA GLU A 34 16.51 19.12 -8.30
C GLU A 34 16.24 18.22 -9.52
N CYS A 35 15.36 17.23 -9.36
CA CYS A 35 15.04 16.25 -10.39
C CYS A 35 13.52 16.21 -10.66
N PRO A 36 12.96 17.24 -11.34
CA PRO A 36 11.50 17.35 -11.50
C PRO A 36 10.85 16.19 -12.25
N LYS A 37 11.56 15.56 -13.18
CA LYS A 37 11.05 14.38 -13.91
C LYS A 37 10.95 13.16 -13.00
N ILE A 38 11.94 12.96 -12.13
CA ILE A 38 11.93 11.87 -11.14
C ILE A 38 10.85 12.12 -10.11
N LYS A 39 10.70 13.34 -9.63
CA LYS A 39 9.63 13.73 -8.70
C LYS A 39 8.25 13.40 -9.28
N LYS A 40 8.01 13.75 -10.54
CA LYS A 40 6.75 13.46 -11.23
C LYS A 40 6.53 11.95 -11.37
N ALA A 41 7.56 11.20 -11.76
CA ALA A 41 7.49 9.74 -11.90
C ALA A 41 7.16 9.08 -10.56
N LEU A 42 7.81 9.47 -9.47
CA LEU A 42 7.55 8.95 -8.13
C LEU A 42 6.13 9.28 -7.67
N LYS A 43 5.61 10.46 -7.98
CA LYS A 43 4.22 10.82 -7.69
C LYS A 43 3.25 9.89 -8.41
N ASN A 44 3.47 9.61 -9.69
CA ASN A 44 2.63 8.70 -10.48
C ASN A 44 2.70 7.27 -9.95
N VAL A 45 3.88 6.81 -9.56
CA VAL A 45 4.06 5.49 -8.92
C VAL A 45 3.31 5.43 -7.59
N GLY A 46 3.37 6.49 -6.79
CA GLY A 46 2.63 6.59 -5.52
C GLY A 46 1.12 6.46 -5.71
N ILE A 47 0.57 7.12 -6.72
CA ILE A 47 -0.86 7.01 -7.07
C ILE A 47 -1.20 5.57 -7.47
N ALA A 48 -0.35 4.94 -8.29
CA ALA A 48 -0.57 3.55 -8.71
C ALA A 48 -0.52 2.59 -7.50
N ILE A 49 0.41 2.79 -6.57
CA ILE A 49 0.50 1.99 -5.34
C ILE A 49 -0.79 2.14 -4.52
N ASP A 50 -1.28 3.35 -4.33
CA ASP A 50 -2.51 3.61 -3.58
C ASP A 50 -3.71 2.92 -4.22
N ASP A 51 -3.84 2.99 -5.54
CA ASP A 51 -4.92 2.33 -6.27
C ASP A 51 -4.85 0.81 -6.13
N LEU A 52 -3.65 0.21 -6.22
CA LEU A 52 -3.47 -1.23 -6.05
C LEU A 52 -3.76 -1.68 -4.63
N GLN A 53 -3.36 -0.89 -3.63
CA GLN A 53 -3.66 -1.18 -2.23
C GLN A 53 -5.16 -1.11 -1.96
N ASP A 54 -5.86 -0.16 -2.56
CA ASP A 54 -7.32 -0.04 -2.45
C ASP A 54 -8.03 -1.27 -3.03
N ILE A 55 -7.56 -1.79 -4.16
CA ILE A 55 -8.07 -3.03 -4.74
C ILE A 55 -7.84 -4.21 -3.79
N CYS A 56 -6.65 -4.32 -3.18
CA CYS A 56 -6.36 -5.36 -2.19
C CYS A 56 -7.33 -5.31 -1.01
N GLU A 57 -7.58 -4.12 -0.46
CA GLU A 57 -8.52 -3.94 0.65
C GLU A 57 -9.93 -4.36 0.28
N LYS A 58 -10.40 -4.01 -0.91
CA LYS A 58 -11.74 -4.40 -1.40
C LYS A 58 -11.89 -5.91 -1.54
N GLU A 59 -10.82 -6.60 -1.87
CA GLU A 59 -10.79 -8.06 -1.98
C GLU A 59 -10.43 -8.75 -0.65
N ASN A 60 -10.42 -8.00 0.46
CA ASN A 60 -10.07 -8.49 1.80
C ASN A 60 -8.66 -9.07 1.91
N ILE A 61 -7.73 -8.49 1.17
CA ILE A 61 -6.31 -8.84 1.24
C ILE A 61 -5.54 -7.65 1.84
N CYS A 62 -4.71 -7.93 2.84
CA CYS A 62 -3.87 -6.91 3.44
C CYS A 62 -2.81 -6.43 2.44
N PRO A 63 -2.77 -5.11 2.11
CA PRO A 63 -1.79 -4.61 1.15
C PRO A 63 -0.35 -4.60 1.68
N PHE A 64 -0.17 -4.82 2.99
CA PHE A 64 1.15 -4.77 3.63
C PHE A 64 1.82 -6.14 3.73
N CYS A 65 1.05 -7.20 3.96
CA CYS A 65 1.61 -8.55 4.16
C CYS A 65 0.96 -9.63 3.29
N GLY A 66 -0.09 -9.32 2.56
CA GLY A 66 -0.82 -10.28 1.73
C GLY A 66 -1.71 -11.25 2.52
N GLY A 67 -1.88 -11.04 3.83
CA GLY A 67 -2.75 -11.85 4.66
C GLY A 67 -4.23 -11.51 4.46
N ASP A 68 -5.10 -12.28 5.10
CA ASP A 68 -6.55 -12.05 5.02
C ASP A 68 -6.98 -10.94 5.96
N ILE A 69 -7.93 -10.14 5.52
CA ILE A 69 -8.57 -9.12 6.34
C ILE A 69 -9.89 -9.68 6.87
N GLU A 70 -10.09 -9.66 8.19
CA GLU A 70 -11.34 -10.03 8.84
C GLU A 70 -12.11 -8.80 9.28
N GLU A 71 -13.44 -8.87 9.16
CA GLU A 71 -14.35 -7.86 9.64
C GLU A 71 -14.90 -8.28 11.00
N GLU A 72 -14.90 -7.35 11.96
CA GLU A 72 -15.42 -7.55 13.29
C GLU A 72 -16.47 -6.49 13.60
N GLU A 73 -17.67 -6.92 14.03
CA GLU A 73 -18.69 -6.00 14.51
C GLU A 73 -18.44 -5.66 15.97
N ILE A 74 -18.36 -4.37 16.27
CA ILE A 74 -18.16 -3.86 17.61
C ILE A 74 -19.41 -3.10 18.02
N GLN A 75 -20.03 -3.52 19.11
CA GLN A 75 -21.18 -2.82 19.70
C GLN A 75 -20.70 -1.87 20.79
N GLU A 76 -21.04 -0.60 20.63
CA GLU A 76 -20.80 0.41 21.63
C GLU A 76 -22.10 1.16 21.94
N ASP A 77 -22.09 1.97 23.02
CA ASP A 77 -23.26 2.77 23.43
C ASP A 77 -23.76 3.69 22.34
N CYS A 78 -22.89 4.10 21.43
CA CYS A 78 -23.22 4.99 20.29
C CYS A 78 -23.74 4.24 19.06
N GLY A 79 -23.72 2.90 19.04
CA GLY A 79 -24.15 2.11 17.90
C GLY A 79 -23.23 0.94 17.57
N ILE A 80 -23.41 0.40 16.37
CA ILE A 80 -22.61 -0.72 15.86
C ILE A 80 -21.69 -0.18 14.76
N TYR A 81 -20.41 -0.52 14.83
CA TYR A 81 -19.48 -0.25 13.75
C TYR A 81 -18.67 -1.48 13.38
N VAL A 82 -18.19 -1.52 12.14
CA VAL A 82 -17.39 -2.63 11.62
C VAL A 82 -15.93 -2.23 11.64
N ARG A 83 -15.10 -3.06 12.27
CA ARG A 83 -13.66 -2.91 12.30
C ARG A 83 -13.02 -3.97 11.40
N ARG A 84 -12.14 -3.53 10.53
CA ARG A 84 -11.39 -4.42 9.64
C ARG A 84 -9.95 -4.53 10.12
N LYS A 85 -9.45 -5.76 10.21
CA LYS A 85 -8.11 -6.03 10.72
C LYS A 85 -7.49 -7.20 9.98
N CYS A 86 -6.20 -7.08 9.65
CA CYS A 86 -5.44 -8.18 9.09
C CYS A 86 -5.19 -9.25 10.16
N THR A 87 -5.49 -10.51 9.84
CA THR A 87 -5.28 -11.65 10.75
C THR A 87 -3.81 -12.03 10.91
N LYS A 88 -2.96 -11.61 9.98
CA LYS A 88 -1.55 -12.03 9.93
C LYS A 88 -0.61 -10.98 10.52
N CYS A 89 -0.71 -9.73 10.13
CA CYS A 89 0.16 -8.65 10.62
C CYS A 89 -0.49 -7.76 11.68
N GLY A 90 -1.80 -7.87 11.89
CA GLY A 90 -2.54 -7.09 12.88
C GLY A 90 -2.83 -5.65 12.47
N GLU A 91 -2.57 -5.25 11.24
CA GLU A 91 -2.85 -3.90 10.74
C GLU A 91 -4.35 -3.64 10.68
N GLU A 92 -4.78 -2.47 11.11
CA GLU A 92 -6.19 -2.04 11.09
C GLU A 92 -6.46 -1.14 9.88
N PHE A 93 -7.67 -1.26 9.36
CA PHE A 93 -8.11 -0.51 8.18
C PHE A 93 -9.35 0.32 8.43
#